data_e99e000c2af44380b871f79c33934d78
#
_entry.id   e99e000c2af44380b871f79c33934d78
#
_cell.length_a   1.000
_cell.length_b   1.000
_cell.length_c   1.000
_cell.angle_alpha   90.00
_cell.angle_beta   90.00
_cell.angle_gamma   90.00
#
_symmetry.space_group_name_H-M   'P 1'
#
loop_
_entity.id
_entity.type
_entity.pdbx_description
1 polymer ?
#
loop_
_entity_poly.entity_id
_entity_poly.type
_entity_poly.pdbx_seq_one_letter_code
_entity_poly.pdbx_strand_id
1 'polypeptide(L)'
;LRLMLESFAFSKLSGTDTQHIIKEMKKQLEMMKVAVQFEDAEAFTQHDFEFHEVMIQATNHQYLKVFWNHLKPVMESLILISMRQRMANDPKDFERIHKNHQVFIDAVENDDASILRKAFHLNFDDVGENIEAFWLR
;
A
#
# COMPACT_ATOMS: atom_id res chain seq x y z
N LEU A 1 1.09 10.32 -7.96
CA LEU A 1 2.55 10.22 -7.77
C LEU A 1 2.99 8.91 -7.15
N ARG A 2 2.29 8.43 -6.12
CA ARG A 2 2.53 7.13 -5.52
C ARG A 2 2.42 5.99 -6.53
N LEU A 3 1.39 6.03 -7.39
CA LEU A 3 1.20 5.06 -8.46
C LEU A 3 2.41 4.99 -9.39
N MET A 4 2.95 6.15 -9.77
CA MET A 4 4.14 6.22 -10.63
C MET A 4 5.35 5.57 -9.96
N LEU A 5 5.58 5.89 -8.69
CA LEU A 5 6.73 5.38 -7.95
C LEU A 5 6.67 3.86 -7.75
N GLU A 6 5.50 3.34 -7.39
CA GLU A 6 5.32 1.90 -7.18
C GLU A 6 5.33 1.12 -8.49
N SER A 7 4.76 1.68 -9.57
CA SER A 7 4.83 1.07 -10.91
C SER A 7 6.27 1.00 -11.42
N PHE A 8 7.04 2.06 -11.20
CA PHE A 8 8.46 2.08 -11.55
C PHE A 8 9.23 1.03 -10.76
N ALA A 9 9.00 0.95 -9.44
CA ALA A 9 9.62 -0.06 -8.60
C ALA A 9 9.31 -1.47 -9.09
N PHE A 10 8.06 -1.76 -9.39
CA PHE A 10 7.65 -3.05 -9.92
C PHE A 10 8.40 -3.39 -11.21
N SER A 11 8.51 -2.43 -12.14
CA SER A 11 9.22 -2.65 -13.41
C SER A 11 10.71 -2.98 -13.21
N LYS A 12 11.34 -2.37 -12.19
CA LYS A 12 12.75 -2.63 -11.85
C LYS A 12 12.95 -4.01 -11.21
N LEU A 13 11.95 -4.54 -10.54
CA LEU A 13 12.00 -5.84 -9.87
C LEU A 13 11.56 -6.99 -10.77
N SER A 14 10.93 -6.68 -11.92
CA SER A 14 10.47 -7.68 -12.87
C SER A 14 11.64 -8.58 -13.32
N GLY A 15 11.43 -9.90 -13.26
CA GLY A 15 12.45 -10.88 -13.64
C GLY A 15 13.52 -11.15 -12.58
N THR A 16 13.47 -10.47 -11.43
CA THR A 16 14.38 -10.71 -10.30
C THR A 16 13.79 -11.72 -9.30
N ASP A 17 14.58 -12.16 -8.34
CA ASP A 17 14.08 -12.98 -7.23
C ASP A 17 13.32 -12.11 -6.26
N THR A 18 12.01 -12.34 -6.16
CA THR A 18 11.09 -11.55 -5.34
C THR A 18 10.63 -12.27 -4.07
N GLN A 19 11.17 -13.44 -3.75
CA GLN A 19 10.69 -14.22 -2.61
C GLN A 19 10.82 -13.48 -1.29
N HIS A 20 11.93 -12.78 -1.07
CA HIS A 20 12.13 -11.97 0.12
C HIS A 20 11.11 -10.81 0.19
N ILE A 21 10.84 -10.18 -0.94
CA ILE A 21 9.87 -9.09 -1.05
C ILE A 21 8.48 -9.59 -0.68
N ILE A 22 8.07 -10.72 -1.25
CA ILE A 22 6.77 -11.34 -0.99
C ILE A 22 6.63 -11.70 0.49
N LYS A 23 7.66 -12.26 1.09
CA LYS A 23 7.67 -12.61 2.51
C LYS A 23 7.45 -11.37 3.38
N GLU A 24 8.14 -10.28 3.12
CA GLU A 24 7.99 -9.03 3.85
C GLU A 24 6.61 -8.40 3.63
N MET A 25 6.09 -8.42 2.42
CA MET A 25 4.75 -7.94 2.14
C MET A 25 3.68 -8.73 2.91
N LYS A 26 3.79 -10.06 2.91
CA LYS A 26 2.89 -10.93 3.69
C LYS A 26 2.94 -10.63 5.18
N LYS A 27 4.13 -10.38 5.70
CA LYS A 27 4.32 -10.00 7.10
C LYS A 27 3.58 -8.70 7.42
N GLN A 28 3.74 -7.68 6.59
CA GLN A 28 3.07 -6.41 6.79
C GLN A 28 1.54 -6.56 6.71
N LEU A 29 1.05 -7.40 5.80
CA LEU A 29 -0.38 -7.67 5.69
C LEU A 29 -0.94 -8.35 6.95
N GLU A 30 -0.22 -9.29 7.55
CA GLU A 30 -0.61 -9.88 8.82
C GLU A 30 -0.63 -8.86 9.96
N MET A 31 0.35 -7.97 10.01
CA MET A 31 0.39 -6.89 11.01
C MET A 31 -0.76 -5.91 10.83
N MET A 32 -1.17 -5.63 9.60
CA MET A 32 -2.35 -4.83 9.31
C MET A 32 -3.62 -5.49 9.86
N LYS A 33 -3.75 -6.79 9.69
CA LYS A 33 -4.88 -7.57 10.20
C LYS A 33 -4.96 -7.50 11.72
N VAL A 34 -3.83 -7.63 12.41
CA VAL A 34 -3.77 -7.48 13.87
C VAL A 34 -4.19 -6.07 14.30
N ALA A 35 -3.73 -5.04 13.59
CA ALA A 35 -4.11 -3.67 13.89
C ALA A 35 -5.63 -3.44 13.79
N VAL A 36 -6.29 -4.08 12.81
CA VAL A 36 -7.75 -4.03 12.68
C VAL A 36 -8.43 -4.69 13.89
N GLN A 37 -7.92 -5.82 14.34
CA GLN A 37 -8.49 -6.52 15.50
C GLN A 37 -8.47 -5.67 16.77
N PHE A 38 -7.45 -4.83 16.93
CA PHE A 38 -7.30 -3.94 18.08
C PHE A 38 -7.80 -2.52 17.82
N GLU A 39 -8.42 -2.28 16.68
CA GLU A 39 -8.92 -0.95 16.27
C GLU A 39 -7.84 0.14 16.33
N ASP A 40 -6.62 -0.22 15.98
CA ASP A 40 -5.45 0.65 16.01
C ASP A 40 -5.17 1.23 14.61
N ALA A 41 -5.76 2.40 14.34
CA ALA A 41 -5.62 3.06 13.04
C ALA A 41 -4.18 3.52 12.77
N GLU A 42 -3.43 3.89 13.79
CA GLU A 42 -2.04 4.32 13.63
C GLU A 42 -1.14 3.15 13.23
N ALA A 43 -1.27 2.01 13.93
CA ALA A 43 -0.54 0.80 13.58
C ALA A 43 -0.92 0.30 12.18
N PHE A 44 -2.21 0.31 11.84
CA PHE A 44 -2.68 -0.07 10.51
C PHE A 44 -2.02 0.79 9.43
N THR A 45 -2.05 2.10 9.61
CA THR A 45 -1.45 3.06 8.65
C THR A 45 0.03 2.81 8.46
N GLN A 46 0.77 2.59 9.55
CA GLN A 46 2.19 2.29 9.49
C GLN A 46 2.47 1.03 8.67
N HIS A 47 1.75 -0.05 8.94
CA HIS A 47 1.96 -1.33 8.24
C HIS A 47 1.48 -1.29 6.80
N ASP A 48 0.40 -0.57 6.50
CA ASP A 48 -0.04 -0.32 5.13
C ASP A 48 1.04 0.41 4.33
N PHE A 49 1.61 1.45 4.90
CA PHE A 49 2.69 2.19 4.26
C PHE A 49 3.93 1.32 4.07
N GLU A 50 4.35 0.59 5.08
CA GLU A 50 5.50 -0.32 5.02
C GLU A 50 5.29 -1.43 3.98
N PHE A 51 4.06 -1.92 3.83
CA PHE A 51 3.71 -2.89 2.79
C PHE A 51 4.10 -2.38 1.40
N HIS A 52 3.73 -1.16 1.07
CA HIS A 52 4.06 -0.55 -0.21
C HIS A 52 5.54 -0.18 -0.31
N GLU A 53 6.16 0.21 0.79
CA GLU A 53 7.57 0.59 0.84
C GLU A 53 8.52 -0.57 0.55
N VAL A 54 8.11 -1.80 0.80
CA VAL A 54 8.96 -2.99 0.58
C VAL A 54 9.50 -3.03 -0.85
N MET A 55 8.66 -2.80 -1.86
CA MET A 55 9.10 -2.77 -3.26
C MET A 55 10.07 -1.61 -3.54
N ILE A 56 9.77 -0.45 -3.00
CA ILE A 56 10.60 0.75 -3.18
C ILE A 56 12.02 0.50 -2.66
N GLN A 57 12.13 -0.04 -1.45
CA GLN A 57 13.41 -0.31 -0.82
C GLN A 57 14.20 -1.40 -1.54
N ALA A 58 13.52 -2.37 -2.14
CA ALA A 58 14.16 -3.49 -2.85
C ALA A 58 14.82 -3.08 -4.17
N THR A 59 14.44 -1.95 -4.76
CA THR A 59 14.96 -1.54 -6.06
C THR A 59 16.42 -1.08 -6.01
N ASN A 60 16.95 -0.72 -4.87
CA ASN A 60 18.25 -0.06 -4.72
C ASN A 60 18.41 1.22 -5.57
N HIS A 61 17.29 1.81 -5.98
CA HIS A 61 17.30 3.03 -6.79
C HIS A 61 17.25 4.25 -5.87
N GLN A 62 18.38 4.94 -5.76
CA GLN A 62 18.57 6.00 -4.79
C GLN A 62 17.56 7.16 -4.93
N TYR A 63 17.32 7.62 -6.15
CA TYR A 63 16.39 8.73 -6.38
C TYR A 63 14.94 8.35 -6.08
N LEU A 64 14.57 7.11 -6.38
CA LEU A 64 13.24 6.61 -6.05
C LEU A 64 13.00 6.63 -4.53
N LYS A 65 13.98 6.19 -3.76
CA LYS A 65 13.94 6.21 -2.30
C LYS A 65 13.85 7.63 -1.74
N VAL A 66 14.58 8.57 -2.33
CA VAL A 66 14.54 9.98 -1.93
C VAL A 66 13.15 10.55 -2.14
N PHE A 67 12.55 10.38 -3.32
CA PHE A 67 11.20 10.85 -3.60
C PHE A 67 10.17 10.20 -2.66
N TRP A 68 10.28 8.90 -2.45
CA TRP A 68 9.38 8.19 -1.54
C TRP A 68 9.44 8.75 -0.13
N ASN A 69 10.65 8.98 0.39
CA ASN A 69 10.85 9.52 1.73
C ASN A 69 10.30 10.95 1.87
N HIS A 70 10.35 11.76 0.82
CA HIS A 70 9.73 13.09 0.83
C HIS A 70 8.21 13.03 0.89
N LEU A 71 7.60 12.03 0.25
CA LEU A 71 6.15 11.86 0.26
C LEU A 71 5.61 11.22 1.53
N LYS A 72 6.45 10.48 2.24
CA LYS A 72 6.06 9.65 3.38
C LYS A 72 5.21 10.39 4.41
N PRO A 73 5.61 11.56 4.95
CA PRO A 73 4.81 12.22 5.98
C PRO A 73 3.41 12.61 5.50
N VAL A 74 3.29 13.08 4.27
CA VAL A 74 2.01 13.49 3.69
C VAL A 74 1.12 12.27 3.47
N MET A 75 1.65 11.20 2.89
CA MET A 75 0.89 9.99 2.63
C MET A 75 0.43 9.31 3.92
N GLU A 76 1.31 9.21 4.90
CA GLU A 76 0.95 8.65 6.21
C GLU A 76 -0.20 9.41 6.85
N SER A 77 -0.16 10.74 6.81
CA SER A 77 -1.21 11.59 7.38
C SER A 77 -2.55 11.37 6.69
N LEU A 78 -2.56 11.33 5.36
CA LEU A 78 -3.78 11.13 4.59
C LEU A 78 -4.37 9.73 4.80
N ILE A 79 -3.54 8.71 4.82
CA ILE A 79 -3.97 7.33 5.09
C ILE A 79 -4.53 7.23 6.50
N LEU A 80 -3.88 7.82 7.47
CA LEU A 80 -4.34 7.79 8.87
C LEU A 80 -5.73 8.40 9.03
N ILE A 81 -5.98 9.55 8.42
CA ILE A 81 -7.30 10.20 8.44
C ILE A 81 -8.36 9.26 7.85
N SER A 82 -8.06 8.67 6.68
CA SER A 82 -8.97 7.74 6.02
C SER A 82 -9.26 6.50 6.88
N MET A 83 -8.22 5.92 7.49
CA MET A 83 -8.37 4.69 8.28
C MET A 83 -9.10 4.94 9.60
N ARG A 84 -8.90 6.08 10.24
CA ARG A 84 -9.67 6.47 11.42
C ARG A 84 -11.17 6.56 11.10
N GLN A 85 -11.50 7.18 9.98
CA GLN A 85 -12.90 7.28 9.54
C GLN A 85 -13.52 5.91 9.26
N ARG A 86 -12.77 5.01 8.61
CA ARG A 86 -13.24 3.65 8.32
C ARG A 86 -13.44 2.83 9.58
N MET A 87 -12.53 2.89 10.52
CA MET A 87 -12.67 2.16 11.79
C MET A 87 -13.89 2.63 12.59
N ALA A 88 -14.19 3.94 12.55
CA ALA A 88 -15.33 4.50 13.24
C ALA A 88 -16.66 4.19 12.54
N ASN A 89 -16.70 4.26 11.20
CA ASN A 89 -17.96 4.28 10.45
C ASN A 89 -18.23 3.02 9.63
N ASP A 90 -17.19 2.30 9.20
CA ASP A 90 -17.34 1.13 8.35
C ASP A 90 -16.20 0.11 8.58
N PRO A 91 -16.13 -0.50 9.77
CA PRO A 91 -15.06 -1.45 10.09
C PRO A 91 -15.06 -2.70 9.22
N LYS A 92 -16.18 -3.07 8.63
CA LYS A 92 -16.28 -4.25 7.74
C LYS A 92 -15.52 -4.06 6.43
N ASP A 93 -15.27 -2.81 6.03
CA ASP A 93 -14.55 -2.50 4.80
C ASP A 93 -13.08 -2.98 4.83
N PHE A 94 -12.53 -3.25 5.99
CA PHE A 94 -11.16 -3.78 6.11
C PHE A 94 -10.99 -5.17 5.49
N GLU A 95 -12.03 -5.98 5.38
CA GLU A 95 -11.95 -7.24 4.64
C GLU A 95 -11.65 -7.00 3.17
N ARG A 96 -12.29 -6.02 2.56
CA ARG A 96 -12.05 -5.62 1.17
C ARG A 96 -10.63 -5.06 1.01
N ILE A 97 -10.19 -4.21 1.92
CA ILE A 97 -8.84 -3.64 1.90
C ILE A 97 -7.79 -4.75 2.00
N HIS A 98 -8.01 -5.74 2.86
CA HIS A 98 -7.13 -6.91 2.98
C HIS A 98 -7.01 -7.67 1.66
N LYS A 99 -8.15 -7.96 1.00
CA LYS A 99 -8.18 -8.64 -0.30
C LYS A 99 -7.43 -7.83 -1.37
N ASN A 100 -7.59 -6.51 -1.37
CA ASN A 100 -6.91 -5.64 -2.32
C ASN A 100 -5.38 -5.70 -2.17
N HIS A 101 -4.90 -5.77 -0.95
CA HIS A 101 -3.46 -5.95 -0.68
C HIS A 101 -2.99 -7.34 -1.10
N GLN A 102 -3.81 -8.39 -0.94
CA GLN A 102 -3.48 -9.72 -1.42
C GLN A 102 -3.31 -9.73 -2.95
N VAL A 103 -4.15 -9.01 -3.68
CA VAL A 103 -4.00 -8.87 -5.14
C VAL A 103 -2.66 -8.26 -5.51
N PHE A 104 -2.18 -7.31 -4.71
CA PHE A 104 -0.86 -6.71 -4.89
C PHE A 104 0.25 -7.75 -4.75
N ILE A 105 0.18 -8.60 -3.72
CA ILE A 105 1.11 -9.71 -3.53
C ILE A 105 1.07 -10.68 -4.71
N ASP A 106 -0.12 -11.01 -5.18
CA ASP A 106 -0.31 -11.91 -6.33
C ASP A 106 0.37 -11.36 -7.59
N ALA A 107 0.31 -10.04 -7.81
CA ALA A 107 0.98 -9.38 -8.92
C ALA A 107 2.50 -9.58 -8.86
N VAL A 108 3.08 -9.44 -7.68
CA VAL A 108 4.53 -9.62 -7.48
C VAL A 108 4.91 -11.09 -7.63
N GLU A 109 4.13 -12.01 -7.07
CA GLU A 109 4.39 -13.45 -7.17
C GLU A 109 4.37 -13.94 -8.62
N ASN A 110 3.45 -13.44 -9.44
CA ASN A 110 3.27 -13.86 -10.81
C ASN A 110 4.01 -12.98 -11.82
N ASP A 111 4.71 -11.94 -11.36
CA ASP A 111 5.37 -10.95 -12.22
C ASP A 111 4.44 -10.48 -13.36
N ASP A 112 3.21 -10.12 -13.01
CA ASP A 112 2.14 -9.82 -13.97
C ASP A 112 1.68 -8.36 -13.83
N ALA A 113 2.04 -7.55 -14.83
CA ALA A 113 1.68 -6.13 -14.87
C ALA A 113 0.17 -5.89 -14.97
N SER A 114 -0.60 -6.82 -15.53
CA SER A 114 -2.05 -6.68 -15.59
C SER A 114 -2.70 -6.84 -14.22
N ILE A 115 -2.21 -7.78 -13.42
CA ILE A 115 -2.63 -7.95 -12.03
C ILE A 115 -2.23 -6.72 -11.21
N LEU A 116 -1.04 -6.19 -11.45
CA LEU A 116 -0.58 -4.97 -10.78
C LEU A 116 -1.49 -3.79 -11.05
N ARG A 117 -1.87 -3.56 -12.30
CA ARG A 117 -2.80 -2.48 -12.66
C ARG A 117 -4.15 -2.63 -11.94
N LYS A 118 -4.65 -3.85 -11.85
CA LYS A 118 -5.88 -4.14 -11.11
C LYS A 118 -5.70 -3.82 -9.61
N ALA A 119 -4.57 -4.22 -9.04
CA ALA A 119 -4.25 -3.93 -7.65
C ALA A 119 -4.20 -2.42 -7.38
N PHE A 120 -3.58 -1.65 -8.25
CA PHE A 120 -3.56 -0.19 -8.15
C PHE A 120 -4.97 0.39 -8.19
N HIS A 121 -5.79 -0.04 -9.11
CA HIS A 121 -7.18 0.42 -9.20
C HIS A 121 -7.94 0.19 -7.90
N LEU A 122 -7.84 -1.02 -7.35
CA LEU A 122 -8.55 -1.40 -6.14
C LEU A 122 -8.05 -0.65 -4.89
N ASN A 123 -6.74 -0.40 -4.80
CA ASN A 123 -6.15 0.23 -3.61
C ASN A 123 -6.18 1.76 -3.67
N PHE A 124 -5.96 2.35 -4.84
CA PHE A 124 -5.80 3.81 -4.97
C PHE A 124 -7.10 4.53 -5.27
N ASP A 125 -8.06 3.92 -5.94
CA ASP A 125 -9.36 4.55 -6.16
C ASP A 125 -10.06 4.83 -4.83
N ASP A 126 -9.96 3.90 -3.88
CA ASP A 126 -10.52 4.10 -2.55
C ASP A 126 -9.90 5.27 -1.79
N VAL A 127 -8.58 5.34 -1.80
CA VAL A 127 -7.84 6.45 -1.16
C VAL A 127 -8.07 7.74 -1.96
N GLY A 128 -8.11 7.64 -3.29
CA GLY A 128 -8.35 8.76 -4.19
C GLY A 128 -9.69 9.44 -3.95
N GLU A 129 -10.76 8.67 -3.80
CA GLU A 129 -12.08 9.21 -3.49
C GLU A 129 -12.08 10.02 -2.19
N ASN A 130 -11.46 9.48 -1.15
CA ASN A 130 -11.35 10.15 0.14
C ASN A 130 -10.49 11.42 0.06
N ILE A 131 -9.39 11.37 -0.69
CA ILE A 131 -8.50 12.52 -0.89
C ILE A 131 -9.22 13.59 -1.69
N GLU A 132 -9.88 13.24 -2.80
CA GLU A 132 -10.64 14.21 -3.59
C GLU A 132 -11.75 14.86 -2.78
N ALA A 133 -12.51 14.08 -2.02
CA ALA A 133 -13.54 14.61 -1.14
C ALA A 133 -12.96 15.58 -0.10
N PHE A 134 -11.75 15.30 0.40
CA PHE A 134 -11.04 16.16 1.34
C PHE A 134 -10.57 17.47 0.70
N TRP A 135 -10.01 17.39 -0.52
CA TRP A 135 -9.45 18.56 -1.21
C TRP A 135 -10.52 19.49 -1.82
N LEU A 136 -11.66 18.95 -2.19
CA LEU A 136 -12.75 19.73 -2.81
C LEU A 136 -13.66 20.41 -1.79
N ARG A 137 -13.40 20.20 -0.53
CA ARG A 137 -14.09 20.90 0.54
C ARG A 137 -13.34 22.17 0.91
#